data_01a3ddf3fecaeb21853a158a278e4b97
#
_entry.id   01a3ddf3fecaeb21853a158a278e4b97
#
_cell.length_a   1.000
_cell.length_b   1.000
_cell.length_c   1.000
_cell.angle_alpha   90.00
_cell.angle_beta   90.00
_cell.angle_gamma   90.00
#
_symmetry.space_group_name_H-M   'P 1'
#
loop_
_entity.id
_entity.type
_entity.pdbx_description
1 polymer ?
#
loop_
_entity_poly.entity_id
_entity_poly.type
_entity_poly.pdbx_seq_one_letter_code
_entity_poly.pdbx_strand_id
1 'polypeptide(L)'
;MKSITFHPKALAFIRSQSPTIKREIGEALRDVQKGISLGLPLSRPMPTVASGVHELRVRSATTVVRVFYFVKVADTIVVFHGFQKKTQKTPAQEIAVGQQRLQEVLHGHD
;
A
#
# COMPACT_ATOMS: atom_id res chain seq x y z
N MET A 1 -1.40 2.31 -19.10
CA MET A 1 -1.71 2.10 -17.69
C MET A 1 -0.65 1.21 -17.05
N LYS A 2 -0.18 1.56 -15.86
CA LYS A 2 0.82 0.74 -15.17
C LYS A 2 0.22 -0.60 -14.76
N SER A 3 1.03 -1.65 -14.75
CA SER A 3 0.61 -2.92 -14.20
C SER A 3 0.66 -2.86 -12.66
N ILE A 4 0.01 -3.81 -12.00
CA ILE A 4 -0.03 -3.86 -10.55
C ILE A 4 0.22 -5.30 -10.09
N THR A 5 1.07 -5.45 -9.08
CA THR A 5 1.42 -6.73 -8.48
C THR A 5 1.17 -6.64 -6.99
N PHE A 6 0.62 -7.70 -6.41
CA PHE A 6 0.32 -7.76 -4.99
C PHE A 6 1.14 -8.86 -4.32
N HIS A 7 1.73 -8.52 -3.17
CA HIS A 7 2.21 -9.57 -2.26
C HIS A 7 0.97 -10.36 -1.79
N PRO A 8 1.03 -11.70 -1.74
CA PRO A 8 -0.15 -12.50 -1.39
C PRO A 8 -0.81 -12.11 -0.06
N LYS A 9 -0.02 -11.78 0.95
CA LYS A 9 -0.56 -11.38 2.25
C LYS A 9 -1.20 -10.01 2.22
N ALA A 10 -0.69 -9.10 1.39
CA ALA A 10 -1.31 -7.80 1.21
C ALA A 10 -2.66 -7.93 0.49
N LEU A 11 -2.71 -8.76 -0.53
CA LEU A 11 -3.95 -9.02 -1.25
C LEU A 11 -5.00 -9.65 -0.34
N ALA A 12 -4.60 -10.62 0.49
CA ALA A 12 -5.50 -11.25 1.44
C ALA A 12 -6.06 -10.24 2.44
N PHE A 13 -5.22 -9.36 2.94
CA PHE A 13 -5.65 -8.30 3.85
C PHE A 13 -6.70 -7.39 3.18
N ILE A 14 -6.43 -6.94 1.96
CA ILE A 14 -7.36 -6.07 1.23
C ILE A 14 -8.69 -6.78 1.01
N ARG A 15 -8.66 -8.05 0.62
CA ARG A 15 -9.87 -8.85 0.39
C ARG A 15 -10.69 -9.03 1.65
N SER A 16 -10.09 -8.97 2.83
CA SER A 16 -10.78 -9.13 4.10
C SER A 16 -11.51 -7.86 4.54
N GLN A 17 -11.30 -6.75 3.87
CA GLN A 17 -11.92 -5.48 4.25
C GLN A 17 -13.37 -5.42 3.81
N SER A 18 -14.13 -4.45 4.36
CA SER A 18 -15.52 -4.23 3.95
C SER A 18 -15.60 -3.84 2.47
N PRO A 19 -16.74 -4.05 1.82
CA PRO A 19 -16.91 -3.64 0.42
C PRO A 19 -16.59 -2.18 0.16
N THR A 20 -16.96 -1.28 1.07
CA THR A 20 -16.68 0.14 0.93
C THR A 20 -15.17 0.41 0.95
N ILE A 21 -14.46 -0.17 1.91
CA ILE A 21 -13.01 0.01 2.03
C ILE A 21 -12.30 -0.61 0.82
N LYS A 22 -12.70 -1.80 0.40
CA LYS A 22 -12.10 -2.44 -0.79
C LYS A 22 -12.26 -1.57 -2.02
N ARG A 23 -13.44 -0.96 -2.20
CA ARG A 23 -13.69 -0.10 -3.35
C ARG A 23 -12.81 1.15 -3.31
N GLU A 24 -12.69 1.77 -2.15
CA GLU A 24 -11.86 2.97 -2.01
C GLU A 24 -10.39 2.67 -2.29
N ILE A 25 -9.89 1.55 -1.79
CA ILE A 25 -8.52 1.11 -2.07
C ILE A 25 -8.36 0.86 -3.57
N GLY A 26 -9.30 0.16 -4.18
CA GLY A 26 -9.25 -0.15 -5.60
C GLY A 26 -9.27 1.09 -6.48
N GLU A 27 -10.13 2.07 -6.16
CA GLU A 27 -10.19 3.32 -6.90
C GLU A 27 -8.89 4.10 -6.78
N ALA A 28 -8.32 4.17 -5.58
CA ALA A 28 -7.05 4.88 -5.37
C ALA A 28 -5.91 4.21 -6.15
N LEU A 29 -5.81 2.90 -6.10
CA LEU A 29 -4.77 2.17 -6.84
C LEU A 29 -4.96 2.30 -8.35
N ARG A 30 -6.20 2.35 -8.82
CA ARG A 30 -6.46 2.59 -10.24
C ARG A 30 -5.97 3.97 -10.66
N ASP A 31 -6.17 4.98 -9.83
CA ASP A 31 -5.66 6.32 -10.12
C ASP A 31 -4.13 6.31 -10.22
N VAL A 32 -3.46 5.59 -9.33
CA VAL A 32 -2.01 5.45 -9.41
C VAL A 32 -1.61 4.74 -10.70
N GLN A 33 -2.36 3.71 -11.12
CA GLN A 33 -2.11 3.03 -12.39
C GLN A 33 -2.22 3.97 -13.58
N LYS A 34 -3.10 4.96 -13.50
CA LYS A 34 -3.28 5.95 -14.56
C LYS A 34 -2.19 7.03 -14.55
N GLY A 35 -1.28 6.98 -13.58
CA GLY A 35 -0.22 7.97 -13.45
C GLY A 35 -0.58 9.15 -12.58
N ILE A 36 -1.72 9.10 -11.89
CA ILE A 36 -2.13 10.18 -10.99
C ILE A 36 -1.33 10.06 -9.70
N SER A 37 -0.71 11.15 -9.28
CA SER A 37 0.00 11.21 -8.01
C SER A 37 -0.99 11.55 -6.91
N LEU A 38 -1.18 10.63 -5.98
CA LEU A 38 -2.06 10.85 -4.83
C LEU A 38 -1.32 11.70 -3.80
N GLY A 39 -2.02 12.66 -3.22
CA GLY A 39 -1.46 13.52 -2.18
C GLY A 39 -2.16 13.33 -0.84
N LEU A 40 -1.69 14.06 0.16
CA LEU A 40 -2.34 14.08 1.46
C LEU A 40 -3.77 14.58 1.32
N PRO A 41 -4.69 14.09 2.15
CA PRO A 41 -4.51 13.14 3.25
C PRO A 41 -4.56 11.67 2.82
N LEU A 42 -4.83 11.38 1.54
CA LEU A 42 -5.07 10.02 1.07
C LEU A 42 -3.79 9.19 1.00
N SER A 43 -2.69 9.80 0.60
CA SER A 43 -1.43 9.09 0.43
C SER A 43 -0.27 9.97 0.87
N ARG A 44 0.76 9.36 1.44
CA ARG A 44 1.97 10.07 1.83
C ARG A 44 3.21 9.23 1.54
N PRO A 45 4.35 9.87 1.26
CA PRO A 45 5.60 9.14 1.12
C PRO A 45 6.01 8.46 2.42
N MET A 46 6.62 7.27 2.30
CA MET A 46 7.13 6.50 3.43
C MET A 46 8.59 6.12 3.17
N PRO A 47 9.51 7.09 3.18
CA PRO A 47 10.92 6.80 2.90
C PRO A 47 11.57 5.90 3.96
N THR A 48 10.98 5.83 5.17
CA THR A 48 11.46 4.91 6.20
C THR A 48 11.29 3.45 5.80
N VAL A 49 10.35 3.12 4.92
CA VAL A 49 10.22 1.77 4.38
C VAL A 49 11.25 1.59 3.26
N ALA A 50 11.18 2.43 2.26
CA ALA A 50 12.16 2.49 1.17
C ALA A 50 11.85 3.70 0.29
N SER A 51 12.83 4.14 -0.47
CA SER A 51 12.64 5.20 -1.44
C SER A 51 11.58 4.76 -2.48
N GLY A 52 10.63 5.62 -2.77
CA GLY A 52 9.55 5.32 -3.72
C GLY A 52 8.34 4.62 -3.13
N VAL A 53 8.35 4.34 -1.83
CA VAL A 53 7.20 3.76 -1.14
C VAL A 53 6.27 4.86 -0.66
N HIS A 54 4.96 4.60 -0.77
CA HIS A 54 3.91 5.47 -0.27
C HIS A 54 2.96 4.66 0.62
N GLU A 55 2.30 5.36 1.54
CA GLU A 55 1.27 4.79 2.39
C GLU A 55 -0.08 5.35 1.97
N LEU A 56 -0.96 4.47 1.47
CA LEU A 56 -2.35 4.82 1.20
C LEU A 56 -3.13 4.72 2.51
N ARG A 57 -3.97 5.69 2.81
CA ARG A 57 -4.71 5.78 4.06
C ARG A 57 -6.20 5.90 3.77
N VAL A 58 -6.95 4.86 4.10
CA VAL A 58 -8.39 4.83 3.89
C VAL A 58 -9.08 4.74 5.25
N ARG A 59 -9.92 5.73 5.56
CA ARG A 59 -10.57 5.80 6.86
C ARG A 59 -11.82 4.92 6.90
N SER A 60 -11.97 4.20 7.99
CA SER A 60 -13.24 3.58 8.37
C SER A 60 -13.83 4.35 9.55
N ALA A 61 -14.98 3.88 10.08
CA ALA A 61 -15.63 4.53 11.22
C ALA A 61 -14.74 4.57 12.47
N THR A 62 -13.91 3.55 12.67
CA THR A 62 -13.16 3.37 13.92
C THR A 62 -11.65 3.27 13.73
N THR A 63 -11.17 3.03 12.53
CA THR A 63 -9.75 2.82 12.28
C THR A 63 -9.32 3.47 10.97
N VAL A 64 -8.02 3.44 10.71
CA VAL A 64 -7.46 3.80 9.41
C VAL A 64 -6.83 2.54 8.84
N VAL A 65 -7.30 2.16 7.65
CA VAL A 65 -6.69 1.07 6.90
C VAL A 65 -5.54 1.65 6.10
N ARG A 66 -4.37 1.06 6.23
CA ARG A 66 -3.16 1.58 5.60
C ARG A 66 -2.59 0.51 4.67
N VAL A 67 -2.17 0.95 3.48
CA VAL A 67 -1.63 0.04 2.46
C VAL A 67 -0.34 0.65 1.92
N PHE A 68 0.75 -0.10 1.99
CA PHE A 68 2.02 0.32 1.42
C PHE A 68 2.07 -0.08 -0.04
N TYR A 69 2.41 0.86 -0.91
CA TYR A 69 2.64 0.58 -2.31
C TYR A 69 3.92 1.27 -2.78
N PHE A 70 4.54 0.65 -3.76
CA PHE A 70 5.80 1.11 -4.34
C PHE A 70 5.58 1.34 -5.82
N VAL A 71 5.90 2.55 -6.29
CA VAL A 71 5.78 2.87 -7.71
C VAL A 71 7.16 2.74 -8.31
N LYS A 72 7.39 1.61 -8.95
CA LYS A 72 8.67 1.36 -9.62
C LYS A 72 8.71 2.19 -10.90
N VAL A 73 9.92 2.67 -11.23
CA VAL A 73 10.12 3.47 -12.43
C VAL A 73 9.51 2.75 -13.63
N ALA A 74 8.71 3.46 -14.34
CA ALA A 74 8.08 3.17 -15.62
C ALA A 74 6.76 2.39 -15.54
N ASP A 75 6.69 1.15 -15.05
CA ASP A 75 5.54 0.34 -15.44
C ASP A 75 4.80 -0.43 -14.38
N THR A 76 5.30 -0.55 -13.16
CA THR A 76 4.72 -1.47 -12.19
C THR A 76 4.49 -0.83 -10.83
N ILE A 77 3.32 -1.08 -10.28
CA ILE A 77 2.99 -0.75 -8.89
C ILE A 77 3.06 -2.05 -8.11
N VAL A 78 3.75 -2.04 -6.97
CA VAL A 78 3.83 -3.20 -6.08
C VAL A 78 3.10 -2.86 -4.80
N VAL A 79 2.05 -3.62 -4.47
CA VAL A 79 1.30 -3.49 -3.22
C VAL A 79 1.75 -4.62 -2.32
N PHE A 80 2.39 -4.29 -1.19
CA PHE A 80 3.11 -5.32 -0.46
C PHE A 80 2.74 -5.45 1.01
N HIS A 81 2.01 -4.49 1.60
CA HIS A 81 1.62 -4.59 3.00
C HIS A 81 0.36 -3.81 3.28
N GLY A 82 -0.50 -4.35 4.14
CA GLY A 82 -1.68 -3.66 4.61
C GLY A 82 -1.91 -3.96 6.07
N PHE A 83 -2.42 -2.98 6.81
CA PHE A 83 -2.71 -3.14 8.23
C PHE A 83 -3.70 -2.07 8.69
N GLN A 84 -4.26 -2.26 9.89
CA GLN A 84 -5.18 -1.30 10.50
C GLN A 84 -4.56 -0.76 11.77
N LYS A 85 -4.65 0.56 11.96
CA LYS A 85 -4.20 1.21 13.19
C LYS A 85 -5.05 2.44 13.47
N LYS A 86 -5.29 2.69 14.75
CA LYS A 86 -6.00 3.89 15.20
C LYS A 86 -5.07 5.09 15.30
N THR A 87 -3.78 4.85 15.48
CA THR A 87 -2.81 5.91 15.70
C THR A 87 -2.37 6.55 14.39
N GLN A 88 -1.93 7.80 14.47
CA GLN A 88 -1.43 8.54 13.31
C GLN A 88 -0.09 8.01 12.83
N LYS A 89 0.77 7.63 13.77
CA LYS A 89 2.12 7.21 13.46
C LYS A 89 2.15 5.74 13.02
N THR A 90 2.92 5.45 11.98
CA THR A 90 3.12 4.08 11.52
C THR A 90 4.09 3.37 12.48
N PRO A 91 3.67 2.25 13.11
CA PRO A 91 4.55 1.55 14.04
C PRO A 91 5.78 0.96 13.35
N ALA A 92 6.89 0.92 14.09
CA ALA A 92 8.15 0.37 13.58
C ALA A 92 8.00 -1.09 13.11
N GLN A 93 7.16 -1.86 13.78
CA GLN A 93 6.90 -3.24 13.40
C GLN A 93 6.30 -3.34 12.00
N GLU A 94 5.37 -2.45 11.67
CA GLU A 94 4.75 -2.46 10.35
C GLU A 94 5.74 -2.02 9.27
N ILE A 95 6.61 -1.09 9.60
CA ILE A 95 7.67 -0.67 8.69
C ILE A 95 8.60 -1.85 8.40
N ALA A 96 9.00 -2.60 9.43
CA ALA A 96 9.89 -3.75 9.26
C ALA A 96 9.26 -4.84 8.40
N VAL A 97 7.98 -5.16 8.66
CA VAL A 97 7.26 -6.14 7.84
C VAL A 97 7.17 -5.66 6.39
N GLY A 98 6.87 -4.38 6.20
CA GLY A 98 6.81 -3.80 4.87
C GLY A 98 8.11 -3.93 4.12
N GLN A 99 9.23 -3.62 4.78
CA GLN A 99 10.56 -3.74 4.17
C GLN A 99 10.84 -5.17 3.72
N GLN A 100 10.52 -6.15 4.58
CA GLN A 100 10.75 -7.55 4.25
C GLN A 100 9.89 -7.98 3.06
N ARG A 101 8.60 -7.64 3.06
CA ARG A 101 7.70 -8.05 1.98
C ARG A 101 8.06 -7.40 0.66
N LEU A 102 8.50 -6.15 0.68
CA LEU A 102 8.94 -5.49 -0.54
C LEU A 102 10.13 -6.23 -1.15
N GLN A 103 11.10 -6.64 -0.33
CA GLN A 103 12.23 -7.43 -0.81
C GLN A 103 11.77 -8.75 -1.43
N GLU A 104 10.80 -9.41 -0.79
CA GLU A 104 10.26 -10.66 -1.31
C GLU A 104 9.67 -10.49 -2.72
N VAL A 105 8.93 -9.42 -2.93
CA VAL A 105 8.32 -9.17 -4.25
C VAL A 105 9.36 -8.75 -5.27
N LEU A 106 10.29 -7.87 -4.90
CA LEU A 106 11.28 -7.35 -5.85
C LEU A 106 12.30 -8.40 -6.28
N HIS A 107 12.64 -9.34 -5.38
CA HIS A 107 13.67 -10.33 -5.66
C HIS A 107 13.12 -11.72 -5.96
N GLY A 108 11.81 -11.86 -5.97
CA GLY A 108 11.18 -13.13 -6.27
C GLY A 108 11.33 -14.14 -5.15
N HIS A 109 11.25 -15.41 -5.52
CA HIS A 109 11.25 -16.53 -4.58
C HIS A 109 12.51 -17.35 -4.67
N ASP A 110 13.58 -16.75 -4.98
CA ASP A 110 14.85 -17.45 -5.17
C ASP A 110 15.43 -17.91 -3.85
#